data_37813ba0b9e21201a346bf850d84faf8
#
_entry.id   37813ba0b9e21201a346bf850d84faf8
#
_cell.length_a   1.000
_cell.length_b   1.000
_cell.length_c   1.000
_cell.angle_alpha   90.00
_cell.angle_beta   90.00
_cell.angle_gamma   90.00
#
_symmetry.space_group_name_H-M   'P 1'
#
loop_
_entity.id
_entity.type
_entity.pdbx_description
1 polymer ?
#
loop_
_entity_poly.entity_id
_entity_poly.type
_entity_poly.pdbx_seq_one_letter_code
_entity_poly.pdbx_strand_id
1 'polypeptide(L)'
;MKKIVLLIYLFFILNCVSFAHDYSKDNVNVDHPIIKVVKPSSKVGAGYMKIINKSNKEIKLSSLEANIAKTQEIHEVILENDVYKMRPIKTEILIKPEETLEFKPKSYHFMFFNFNKEFEDNEMLEAKLIFDKGLVIPIKFKVVMGNNEYHH
;
A
#
# COMPACT_ATOMS: atom_id res chain seq x y z
N MET A 1 -43.75 8.08 23.38
CA MET A 1 -43.32 6.80 22.79
C MET A 1 -42.83 6.94 21.35
N LYS A 2 -43.56 7.60 20.43
CA LYS A 2 -43.11 7.77 19.01
C LYS A 2 -41.79 8.54 18.82
N LYS A 3 -41.48 9.54 19.67
CA LYS A 3 -40.21 10.30 19.61
C LYS A 3 -38.99 9.51 20.05
N ILE A 4 -39.15 8.57 20.98
CA ILE A 4 -38.07 7.69 21.46
C ILE A 4 -37.70 6.65 20.39
N VAL A 5 -38.70 6.11 19.69
CA VAL A 5 -38.48 5.15 18.59
C VAL A 5 -37.74 5.82 17.42
N LEU A 6 -38.05 7.08 17.12
CA LEU A 6 -37.36 7.84 16.07
C LEU A 6 -35.88 8.11 16.43
N LEU A 7 -35.58 8.39 17.70
CA LEU A 7 -34.20 8.59 18.17
C LEU A 7 -33.35 7.30 18.10
N ILE A 8 -33.95 6.15 18.44
CA ILE A 8 -33.31 4.84 18.33
C ILE A 8 -33.03 4.48 16.86
N TYR A 9 -33.96 4.79 15.95
CA TYR A 9 -33.78 4.55 14.51
C TYR A 9 -32.67 5.44 13.91
N LEU A 10 -32.56 6.69 14.36
CA LEU A 10 -31.50 7.61 13.94
C LEU A 10 -30.10 7.18 14.42
N PHE A 11 -30.02 6.56 15.60
CA PHE A 11 -28.75 6.03 16.14
C PHE A 11 -28.25 4.80 15.38
N PHE A 12 -29.15 4.03 14.76
CA PHE A 12 -28.80 2.84 13.98
C PHE A 12 -28.26 3.13 12.56
N ILE A 13 -28.57 4.33 12.02
CA ILE A 13 -28.16 4.72 10.67
C ILE A 13 -26.71 5.28 10.64
N LEU A 14 -26.14 5.62 11.79
CA LEU A 14 -24.80 6.23 11.90
C LEU A 14 -23.63 5.23 11.99
N ASN A 15 -23.90 3.92 11.87
CA ASN A 15 -22.84 2.94 11.72
C ASN A 15 -22.38 2.90 10.24
N CYS A 16 -21.68 3.95 9.81
CA CYS A 16 -20.91 3.93 8.58
C CYS A 16 -19.70 3.02 8.83
N VAL A 17 -19.81 1.74 8.47
CA VAL A 17 -18.68 0.82 8.49
C VAL A 17 -17.70 1.28 7.42
N SER A 18 -16.70 2.03 7.82
CA SER A 18 -15.54 2.30 6.97
C SER A 18 -14.80 0.98 6.79
N PHE A 19 -14.91 0.36 5.62
CA PHE A 19 -14.05 -0.75 5.25
C PHE A 19 -12.63 -0.20 5.03
N ALA A 20 -11.83 -0.20 6.07
CA ALA A 20 -10.40 -0.09 5.93
C ALA A 20 -9.92 -1.36 5.22
N HIS A 21 -9.21 -1.20 4.10
CA HIS A 21 -8.60 -2.32 3.38
C HIS A 21 -7.28 -2.70 4.07
N ASP A 22 -7.41 -3.33 5.25
CA ASP A 22 -6.28 -3.73 6.08
C ASP A 22 -6.12 -5.24 6.00
N TYR A 23 -4.89 -5.70 5.93
CA TYR A 23 -4.53 -7.11 5.86
C TYR A 23 -3.66 -7.46 7.05
N SER A 24 -3.85 -8.64 7.65
CA SER A 24 -3.08 -9.07 8.82
C SER A 24 -2.73 -10.55 8.73
N LYS A 25 -1.48 -10.89 9.03
CA LYS A 25 -1.00 -12.25 9.19
C LYS A 25 0.22 -12.27 10.11
N ASP A 26 0.26 -13.22 11.05
CA ASP A 26 1.39 -13.45 11.97
C ASP A 26 1.84 -12.18 12.74
N ASN A 27 0.87 -11.37 13.17
CA ASN A 27 1.08 -10.07 13.81
C ASN A 27 1.77 -9.03 12.91
N VAL A 28 1.71 -9.18 11.60
CA VAL A 28 2.10 -8.16 10.63
C VAL A 28 0.85 -7.60 9.98
N ASN A 29 0.64 -6.30 10.12
CA ASN A 29 -0.49 -5.61 9.50
C ASN A 29 -0.02 -4.84 8.27
N VAL A 30 -0.87 -4.79 7.25
CA VAL A 30 -0.67 -3.97 6.06
C VAL A 30 -1.89 -3.07 5.90
N ASP A 31 -1.67 -1.77 6.01
CA ASP A 31 -2.74 -0.79 6.00
C ASP A 31 -2.75 -0.01 4.68
N HIS A 32 -3.94 0.20 4.14
CA HIS A 32 -4.25 1.07 3.00
C HIS A 32 -3.34 0.91 1.78
N PRO A 33 -3.17 -0.31 1.23
CA PRO A 33 -2.40 -0.47 0.01
C PRO A 33 -3.12 0.19 -1.16
N ILE A 34 -2.45 1.18 -1.75
CA ILE A 34 -2.92 1.89 -2.94
C ILE A 34 -1.87 1.87 -4.04
N ILE A 35 -2.30 1.83 -5.29
CA ILE A 35 -1.45 2.05 -6.45
C ILE A 35 -1.93 3.28 -7.19
N LYS A 36 -1.02 4.25 -7.38
CA LYS A 36 -1.31 5.47 -8.13
C LYS A 36 -0.89 5.30 -9.58
N VAL A 37 -1.80 5.60 -10.47
CA VAL A 37 -1.59 5.69 -11.92
C VAL A 37 -2.15 7.01 -12.44
N VAL A 38 -1.55 7.57 -13.49
CA VAL A 38 -1.97 8.87 -14.05
C VAL A 38 -3.26 8.72 -14.85
N LYS A 39 -3.36 7.65 -15.65
CA LYS A 39 -4.50 7.37 -16.55
C LYS A 39 -4.67 5.86 -16.72
N PRO A 40 -5.82 5.39 -17.24
CA PRO A 40 -6.10 3.96 -17.44
C PRO A 40 -4.99 3.21 -18.17
N SER A 41 -4.42 3.79 -19.22
CA SER A 41 -3.39 3.17 -20.07
C SER A 41 -1.95 3.45 -19.60
N SER A 42 -1.76 3.86 -18.33
CA SER A 42 -0.42 4.07 -17.76
C SER A 42 0.42 2.81 -17.88
N LYS A 43 1.70 2.97 -18.16
CA LYS A 43 2.68 1.86 -18.21
C LYS A 43 3.51 1.78 -16.93
N VAL A 44 3.44 2.81 -16.09
CA VAL A 44 4.15 2.91 -14.83
C VAL A 44 3.19 3.38 -13.74
N GLY A 45 3.38 2.87 -12.52
CA GLY A 45 2.62 3.27 -11.33
C GLY A 45 3.45 3.14 -10.06
N ALA A 46 3.00 3.83 -9.01
CA ALA A 46 3.65 3.80 -7.71
C ALA A 46 2.71 3.23 -6.64
N GLY A 47 3.21 2.26 -5.86
CA GLY A 47 2.48 1.62 -4.77
C GLY A 47 2.88 2.18 -3.41
N TYR A 48 1.89 2.42 -2.57
CA TYR A 48 2.03 2.97 -1.23
C TYR A 48 1.22 2.18 -0.23
N MET A 49 1.72 2.04 0.99
CA MET A 49 1.06 1.36 2.11
C MET A 49 1.82 1.61 3.41
N LYS A 50 1.26 1.15 4.52
CA LYS A 50 2.00 0.98 5.77
C LYS A 50 2.12 -0.50 6.09
N ILE A 51 3.30 -0.92 6.55
CA ILE A 51 3.54 -2.27 7.06
C ILE A 51 3.90 -2.11 8.54
N ILE A 52 3.12 -2.73 9.41
CA ILE A 52 3.26 -2.63 10.86
C ILE A 52 3.64 -3.99 11.41
N ASN A 53 4.84 -4.10 11.97
CA ASN A 53 5.28 -5.32 12.64
C ASN A 53 4.86 -5.28 14.12
N LYS A 54 3.71 -5.87 14.44
CA LYS A 54 3.22 -6.01 15.83
C LYS A 54 3.76 -7.27 16.54
N SER A 55 4.71 -7.97 15.93
CA SER A 55 5.35 -9.12 16.55
C SER A 55 6.51 -8.71 17.44
N ASN A 56 6.96 -9.62 18.28
CA ASN A 56 8.14 -9.42 19.13
C ASN A 56 9.48 -9.79 18.45
N LYS A 57 9.46 -9.99 17.11
CA LYS A 57 10.63 -10.36 16.31
C LYS A 57 10.78 -9.42 15.14
N GLU A 58 12.01 -9.21 14.71
CA GLU A 58 12.27 -8.55 13.43
C GLU A 58 11.84 -9.42 12.26
N ILE A 59 11.35 -8.76 11.21
CA ILE A 59 11.00 -9.36 9.93
C ILE A 59 11.70 -8.58 8.81
N LYS A 60 11.86 -9.22 7.65
CA LYS A 60 12.50 -8.58 6.50
C LYS A 60 11.57 -8.67 5.30
N LEU A 61 11.20 -7.53 4.74
CA LEU A 61 10.48 -7.48 3.47
C LEU A 61 11.47 -7.75 2.34
N SER A 62 11.26 -8.83 1.59
CA SER A 62 12.12 -9.26 0.50
C SER A 62 11.65 -8.73 -0.85
N SER A 63 10.35 -8.83 -1.13
CA SER A 63 9.78 -8.39 -2.43
C SER A 63 8.27 -8.22 -2.38
N LEU A 64 7.76 -7.70 -3.49
CA LEU A 64 6.33 -7.69 -3.82
C LEU A 64 6.16 -8.47 -5.13
N GLU A 65 5.14 -9.32 -5.20
CA GLU A 65 4.72 -10.02 -6.41
C GLU A 65 3.31 -9.61 -6.82
N ALA A 66 3.13 -9.25 -8.07
CA ALA A 66 1.83 -8.90 -8.63
C ALA A 66 1.78 -9.22 -10.14
N ASN A 67 0.73 -9.93 -10.58
CA ASN A 67 0.59 -10.33 -11.99
C ASN A 67 0.06 -9.21 -12.90
N ILE A 68 0.15 -7.96 -12.47
CA ILE A 68 -0.38 -6.79 -13.17
C ILE A 68 0.67 -6.02 -13.97
N ALA A 69 1.95 -6.27 -13.71
CA ALA A 69 3.06 -5.58 -14.34
C ALA A 69 4.21 -6.56 -14.64
N LYS A 70 5.03 -6.25 -15.65
CA LYS A 70 6.18 -7.06 -16.01
C LYS A 70 7.26 -7.05 -14.91
N THR A 71 7.42 -5.90 -14.24
CA THR A 71 8.45 -5.71 -13.22
C THR A 71 7.88 -4.94 -12.04
N GLN A 72 8.20 -5.39 -10.82
CA GLN A 72 7.93 -4.69 -9.57
C GLN A 72 9.26 -4.52 -8.82
N GLU A 73 9.50 -3.31 -8.33
CA GLU A 73 10.72 -2.97 -7.62
C GLU A 73 10.37 -2.17 -6.36
N ILE A 74 11.20 -2.28 -5.32
CA ILE A 74 11.14 -1.39 -4.18
C ILE A 74 12.17 -0.28 -4.42
N HIS A 75 11.74 0.96 -4.33
CA HIS A 75 12.60 2.12 -4.47
C HIS A 75 12.69 2.90 -3.17
N GLU A 76 13.80 3.58 -2.97
CA GLU A 76 13.98 4.61 -1.94
C GLU A 76 14.23 5.96 -2.61
N VAL A 77 13.90 7.03 -1.91
CA VAL A 77 14.27 8.39 -2.28
C VAL A 77 15.30 8.91 -1.29
N ILE A 78 16.47 9.25 -1.77
CA ILE A 78 17.56 9.82 -0.98
C ILE A 78 17.80 11.26 -1.40
N LEU A 79 18.18 12.11 -0.45
CA LEU A 79 18.63 13.47 -0.73
C LEU A 79 20.15 13.48 -0.87
N GLU A 80 20.64 13.82 -2.05
CA GLU A 80 22.08 13.86 -2.34
C GLU A 80 22.40 15.18 -3.06
N ASN A 81 23.24 16.02 -2.45
CA ASN A 81 23.58 17.37 -2.96
C ASN A 81 22.35 18.23 -3.26
N ASP A 82 21.40 18.27 -2.31
CA ASP A 82 20.11 19.00 -2.42
C ASP A 82 19.18 18.54 -3.56
N VAL A 83 19.47 17.38 -4.17
CA VAL A 83 18.64 16.76 -5.19
C VAL A 83 18.08 15.44 -4.69
N TYR A 84 16.76 15.28 -4.80
CA TYR A 84 16.12 14.00 -4.53
C TYR A 84 16.41 13.02 -5.65
N LYS A 85 17.01 11.88 -5.30
CA LYS A 85 17.31 10.78 -6.23
C LYS A 85 16.56 9.53 -5.84
N MET A 86 15.93 8.91 -6.80
CA MET A 86 15.21 7.64 -6.64
C MET A 86 16.12 6.50 -7.05
N ARG A 87 16.24 5.48 -6.21
CA ARG A 87 17.10 4.31 -6.46
C ARG A 87 16.36 3.00 -6.12
N PRO A 88 16.51 1.95 -6.92
CA PRO A 88 15.99 0.63 -6.56
C PRO A 88 16.78 0.04 -5.40
N ILE A 89 16.05 -0.55 -4.47
CA ILE A 89 16.62 -1.34 -3.35
C ILE A 89 16.73 -2.79 -3.82
N LYS A 90 17.92 -3.36 -3.69
CA LYS A 90 18.22 -4.76 -4.05
C LYS A 90 18.35 -5.68 -2.85
N THR A 91 18.26 -5.12 -1.65
CA THR A 91 18.38 -5.85 -0.39
C THR A 91 17.03 -5.89 0.32
N GLU A 92 16.87 -6.82 1.24
CA GLU A 92 15.71 -6.88 2.10
C GLU A 92 15.63 -5.65 3.01
N ILE A 93 14.39 -5.19 3.31
CA ILE A 93 14.16 -4.08 4.25
C ILE A 93 13.80 -4.66 5.61
N LEU A 94 14.63 -4.38 6.61
CA LEU A 94 14.40 -4.79 7.99
C LEU A 94 13.29 -3.95 8.63
N ILE A 95 12.35 -4.61 9.29
CA ILE A 95 11.28 -3.99 10.09
C ILE A 95 11.38 -4.55 11.51
N LYS A 96 11.77 -3.70 12.46
CA LYS A 96 11.94 -4.09 13.86
C LYS A 96 10.60 -4.41 14.54
N PRO A 97 10.61 -5.09 15.71
CA PRO A 97 9.42 -5.21 16.54
C PRO A 97 8.78 -3.85 16.81
N GLU A 98 7.45 -3.79 16.75
CA GLU A 98 6.62 -2.60 16.96
C GLU A 98 6.89 -1.44 15.99
N GLU A 99 7.68 -1.65 14.93
CA GLU A 99 7.99 -0.65 13.93
C GLU A 99 6.91 -0.59 12.85
N THR A 100 6.66 0.64 12.36
CA THR A 100 5.87 0.91 11.17
C THR A 100 6.77 1.37 10.04
N LEU A 101 6.84 0.60 8.97
CA LEU A 101 7.47 0.98 7.70
C LEU A 101 6.45 1.64 6.79
N GLU A 102 6.66 2.90 6.43
CA GLU A 102 5.78 3.64 5.52
C GLU A 102 6.34 3.70 4.10
N PHE A 103 5.55 3.19 3.16
CA PHE A 103 5.73 3.42 1.72
C PHE A 103 4.88 4.64 1.33
N LYS A 104 5.55 5.76 1.02
CA LYS A 104 4.92 7.06 0.74
C LYS A 104 5.74 7.89 -0.25
N PRO A 105 5.17 8.95 -0.86
CA PRO A 105 5.93 9.89 -1.70
C PRO A 105 7.18 10.42 -0.99
N LYS A 106 8.27 10.58 -1.76
CA LYS A 106 9.59 11.03 -1.25
C LYS A 106 10.23 10.13 -0.19
N SER A 107 9.82 8.89 -0.10
CA SER A 107 10.35 7.86 0.79
C SER A 107 10.41 6.52 0.06
N TYR A 108 10.31 5.40 0.79
CA TYR A 108 10.12 4.08 0.19
C TYR A 108 8.81 4.05 -0.61
N HIS A 109 8.82 3.39 -1.75
CA HIS A 109 7.63 3.11 -2.56
C HIS A 109 7.87 1.91 -3.46
N PHE A 110 6.77 1.24 -3.86
CA PHE A 110 6.82 0.22 -4.90
C PHE A 110 6.71 0.89 -6.26
N MET A 111 7.51 0.47 -7.22
CA MET A 111 7.40 0.87 -8.62
C MET A 111 6.96 -0.31 -9.47
N PHE A 112 5.96 -0.08 -10.29
CA PHE A 112 5.43 -1.05 -11.24
C PHE A 112 5.74 -0.57 -12.65
N PHE A 113 6.34 -1.44 -13.46
CA PHE A 113 6.72 -1.12 -14.83
C PHE A 113 6.08 -2.08 -15.82
N ASN A 114 5.66 -1.54 -16.96
CA ASN A 114 5.05 -2.27 -18.06
C ASN A 114 3.82 -3.04 -17.61
N PHE A 115 2.80 -2.32 -17.17
CA PHE A 115 1.49 -2.88 -16.87
C PHE A 115 0.94 -3.65 -18.10
N ASN A 116 0.32 -4.79 -17.82
CA ASN A 116 -0.21 -5.71 -18.83
C ASN A 116 -1.71 -5.50 -19.10
N LYS A 117 -2.34 -4.54 -18.47
CA LYS A 117 -3.75 -4.19 -18.60
C LYS A 117 -3.98 -2.70 -18.46
N GLU A 118 -5.15 -2.24 -18.80
CA GLU A 118 -5.69 -0.93 -18.42
C GLU A 118 -6.40 -1.02 -17.07
N PHE A 119 -6.56 0.10 -16.39
CA PHE A 119 -7.13 0.17 -15.05
C PHE A 119 -8.39 1.02 -15.02
N GLU A 120 -9.25 0.70 -14.05
CA GLU A 120 -10.35 1.54 -13.63
C GLU A 120 -10.06 2.16 -12.25
N ASP A 121 -10.57 3.36 -12.00
CA ASP A 121 -10.44 3.98 -10.68
C ASP A 121 -11.16 3.15 -9.62
N ASN A 122 -10.56 3.02 -8.44
CA ASN A 122 -11.02 2.17 -7.34
C ASN A 122 -10.98 0.65 -7.62
N GLU A 123 -10.45 0.19 -8.74
CA GLU A 123 -10.22 -1.24 -8.99
C GLU A 123 -9.30 -1.84 -7.92
N MET A 124 -9.54 -3.11 -7.55
CA MET A 124 -8.74 -3.84 -6.58
C MET A 124 -7.82 -4.84 -7.29
N LEU A 125 -6.51 -4.72 -7.09
CA LEU A 125 -5.48 -5.50 -7.76
C LEU A 125 -4.77 -6.42 -6.78
N GLU A 126 -4.79 -7.71 -7.03
CA GLU A 126 -4.16 -8.72 -6.17
C GLU A 126 -2.63 -8.66 -6.24
N ALA A 127 -2.01 -8.78 -5.08
CA ALA A 127 -0.57 -8.86 -4.92
C ALA A 127 -0.20 -9.66 -3.66
N LYS A 128 1.10 -9.94 -3.48
CA LYS A 128 1.64 -10.62 -2.31
C LYS A 128 2.89 -9.89 -1.85
N LEU A 129 2.97 -9.61 -0.58
CA LEU A 129 4.21 -9.21 0.07
C LEU A 129 4.95 -10.46 0.52
N ILE A 130 6.22 -10.55 0.16
CA ILE A 130 7.09 -11.68 0.49
C ILE A 130 8.09 -11.21 1.54
N PHE A 131 8.10 -11.89 2.66
CA PHE A 131 9.02 -11.66 3.76
C PHE A 131 9.97 -12.84 3.93
N ASP A 132 11.00 -12.65 4.73
CA ASP A 132 11.89 -13.72 5.17
C ASP A 132 11.13 -14.84 5.89
N LYS A 133 11.79 -15.98 6.10
CA LYS A 133 11.25 -17.16 6.81
C LYS A 133 9.92 -17.69 6.23
N GLY A 134 9.61 -17.38 4.97
CA GLY A 134 8.44 -17.88 4.26
C GLY A 134 7.11 -17.20 4.63
N LEU A 135 7.13 -16.06 5.32
CA LEU A 135 5.93 -15.28 5.55
C LEU A 135 5.49 -14.63 4.23
N VAL A 136 4.27 -14.92 3.80
CA VAL A 136 3.63 -14.35 2.61
C VAL A 136 2.30 -13.75 3.03
N ILE A 137 2.08 -12.47 2.73
CA ILE A 137 0.85 -11.75 3.03
C ILE A 137 0.16 -11.37 1.71
N PRO A 138 -0.97 -12.01 1.37
CA PRO A 138 -1.79 -11.57 0.24
C PRO A 138 -2.47 -10.25 0.58
N ILE A 139 -2.42 -9.33 -0.37
CA ILE A 139 -3.02 -8.00 -0.28
C ILE A 139 -3.78 -7.66 -1.57
N LYS A 140 -4.58 -6.60 -1.52
CA LYS A 140 -5.15 -5.97 -2.71
C LYS A 140 -4.84 -4.48 -2.69
N PHE A 141 -4.21 -4.01 -3.74
CA PHE A 141 -4.04 -2.58 -3.97
C PHE A 141 -5.34 -1.98 -4.51
N LYS A 142 -5.76 -0.87 -3.95
CA LYS A 142 -6.79 -0.04 -4.55
C LYS A 142 -6.15 0.88 -5.60
N VAL A 143 -6.65 0.87 -6.82
CA VAL A 143 -6.22 1.81 -7.87
C VAL A 143 -6.75 3.21 -7.54
N VAL A 144 -5.87 4.19 -7.60
CA VAL A 144 -6.18 5.61 -7.46
C VAL A 144 -5.66 6.32 -8.70
N MET A 145 -6.58 6.91 -9.46
CA MET A 145 -6.24 7.73 -10.63
C MET A 145 -6.14 9.19 -10.24
N GLY A 146 -5.24 9.91 -10.85
CA GLY A 146 -5.12 11.34 -10.69
C GLY A 146 -3.76 11.87 -11.09
N ASN A 147 -3.73 13.13 -11.50
CA ASN A 147 -2.50 13.87 -11.71
C ASN A 147 -1.77 13.98 -10.39
N ASN A 148 -0.56 13.43 -10.31
CA ASN A 148 0.34 13.76 -9.23
C ASN A 148 0.72 15.24 -9.40
N GLU A 149 0.02 16.14 -8.75
CA GLU A 149 0.57 17.45 -8.45
C GLU A 149 1.71 17.22 -7.44
N TYR A 150 2.90 16.95 -7.96
CA TYR A 150 4.11 17.17 -7.21
C TYR A 150 4.28 18.70 -7.14
N HIS A 151 3.75 19.33 -6.10
CA HIS A 151 4.21 20.66 -5.75
C HIS A 151 5.68 20.52 -5.35
N HIS A 152 6.52 21.09 -6.17
CA HIS A 152 7.96 21.28 -5.94
C HIS A 152 8.21 22.17 -4.74
#